data_ea341caba39c83ef31c58915fc739c26
#
_entry.id   ea341caba39c83ef31c58915fc739c26
#
_cell.length_a   1.000
_cell.length_b   1.000
_cell.length_c   1.000
_cell.angle_alpha   90.00
_cell.angle_beta   90.00
_cell.angle_gamma   90.00
#
_symmetry.space_group_name_H-M   'P 1'
#
loop_
_entity.id
_entity.type
_entity.pdbx_description
1 polymer ?
#
loop_
_entity_poly.entity_id
_entity_poly.type
_entity_poly.pdbx_seq_one_letter_code
_entity_poly.pdbx_strand_id
1 'polypeptide(L)' 'MSTLQHEDLLLSIFDEVCEAFPYLDEEKQIEIANNRFQELCQ' A
#
# COMPACT_ATOMS: atom_id res chain seq x y z
N MET A 1 19.15 -6.61 -0.64
CA MET A 1 18.92 -5.19 -0.90
C MET A 1 17.62 -4.92 -1.60
N SER A 2 17.24 -5.80 -2.52
CA SER A 2 15.98 -5.60 -3.24
C SER A 2 14.77 -5.67 -2.34
N THR A 3 14.87 -6.41 -1.23
CA THR A 3 13.75 -6.50 -0.30
C THR A 3 13.42 -5.16 0.33
N LEU A 4 14.45 -4.36 0.58
CA LEU A 4 14.23 -3.04 1.16
C LEU A 4 13.42 -2.14 0.23
N GLN A 5 13.67 -2.25 -1.06
CA GLN A 5 12.94 -1.46 -2.03
C GLN A 5 11.45 -1.82 -2.05
N HIS A 6 11.17 -3.12 -1.96
CA HIS A 6 9.78 -3.57 -1.96
C HIS A 6 9.06 -3.09 -0.71
N GLU A 7 9.71 -3.17 0.43
CA GLU A 7 9.09 -2.72 1.66
C GLU A 7 8.85 -1.22 1.64
N ASP A 8 9.81 -0.49 1.12
CA ASP A 8 9.67 0.96 1.01
C ASP A 8 8.48 1.33 0.15
N LEU A 9 8.36 0.67 -0.99
CA LEU A 9 7.26 0.93 -1.91
C LEU A 9 5.92 0.60 -1.28
N LEU A 10 5.86 -0.53 -0.59
CA LEU A 10 4.62 -0.96 0.05
C LEU A 10 4.20 0.03 1.14
N LEU A 11 5.16 0.49 1.92
CA LEU A 11 4.86 1.46 2.97
C LEU A 11 4.36 2.77 2.38
N SER A 12 4.96 3.20 1.28
CA SER A 12 4.54 4.42 0.60
C SER A 12 3.10 4.30 0.13
N ILE A 13 2.78 3.17 -0.48
CA ILE A 13 1.44 2.93 -0.99
C ILE A 13 0.45 2.90 0.17
N PHE A 14 0.80 2.21 1.23
CA PHE A 14 -0.09 2.11 2.39
C PHE A 14 -0.32 3.48 3.02
N ASP A 15 0.72 4.28 3.11
CA ASP A 15 0.61 5.63 3.64
C ASP A 15 -0.33 6.47 2.78
N GLU A 16 -0.20 6.35 1.48
CA GLU A 16 -1.07 7.05 0.55
C GLU A 16 -2.53 6.65 0.76
N VAL A 17 -2.76 5.36 0.88
CA VAL A 17 -4.12 4.85 1.05
C VAL A 17 -4.70 5.35 2.35
N CYS A 18 -3.92 5.36 3.41
CA CYS A 18 -4.39 5.83 4.70
C CYS A 18 -4.76 7.31 4.65
N GLU A 19 -4.01 8.10 3.90
CA GLU A 19 -4.31 9.51 3.77
C GLU A 19 -5.54 9.75 2.91
N ALA A 20 -5.67 8.97 1.85
CA ALA A 20 -6.79 9.13 0.94
C ALA A 20 -8.09 8.60 1.55
N PHE A 21 -8.01 7.54 2.34
CA PHE A 21 -9.18 6.90 2.91
C PHE A 21 -9.03 6.75 4.43
N PRO A 22 -8.95 7.87 5.16
CA PRO A 22 -8.79 7.79 6.62
C PRO A 22 -10.05 7.25 7.30
N TYR A 23 -11.17 7.27 6.62
CA TYR A 23 -12.44 6.82 7.20
C TYR A 23 -12.68 5.34 7.02
N LEU A 24 -11.82 4.65 6.28
CA LEU A 24 -11.97 3.21 6.05
C LEU A 24 -11.31 2.41 7.17
N ASP A 25 -11.82 1.19 7.33
CA ASP A 25 -11.22 0.26 8.28
C ASP A 25 -9.83 -0.15 7.83
N GLU A 26 -9.04 -0.62 8.78
CA GLU A 26 -7.68 -1.05 8.47
C GLU A 26 -7.68 -2.16 7.42
N GLU A 27 -8.63 -3.09 7.52
CA GLU A 27 -8.72 -4.17 6.56
C GLU A 27 -8.94 -3.64 5.15
N LYS A 28 -9.82 -2.66 5.02
CA LYS A 28 -10.10 -2.08 3.71
C LYS A 28 -8.88 -1.34 3.18
N GLN A 29 -8.19 -0.63 4.05
CA GLN A 29 -7.00 0.08 3.63
C GLN A 29 -5.93 -0.88 3.14
N ILE A 30 -5.76 -1.99 3.84
CA ILE A 30 -4.78 -2.99 3.43
C ILE A 30 -5.16 -3.59 2.08
N GLU A 31 -6.42 -3.86 1.88
CA GLU A 31 -6.88 -4.42 0.62
C GLU A 31 -6.59 -3.49 -0.54
N ILE A 32 -6.89 -2.21 -0.37
CA ILE A 32 -6.63 -1.24 -1.43
C ILE A 32 -5.13 -1.12 -1.70
N ALA A 33 -4.34 -1.09 -0.64
CA ALA A 33 -2.90 -0.99 -0.79
C ALA A 33 -2.34 -2.20 -1.53
N ASN A 34 -2.82 -3.39 -1.21
CA ASN A 34 -2.39 -4.60 -1.88
C ASN A 34 -2.71 -4.55 -3.36
N ASN A 35 -3.92 -4.11 -3.69
CA ASN A 35 -4.33 -4.01 -5.08
C ASN A 35 -3.42 -3.06 -5.86
N ARG A 36 -3.11 -1.93 -5.26
CA ARG A 36 -2.23 -0.97 -5.92
C ARG A 36 -0.83 -1.53 -6.09
N PHE A 37 -0.35 -2.20 -5.06
CA PHE A 37 0.99 -2.78 -5.12
C PHE A 37 1.09 -3.81 -6.24
N GLN A 38 0.08 -4.65 -6.37
CA GLN A 38 0.07 -5.66 -7.41
C GLN A 38 0.04 -5.03 -8.80
N GLU A 39 -0.71 -3.97 -8.96
CA GLU A 39 -0.77 -3.28 -10.24
C GLU A 39 0.58 -2.70 -10.61
N LEU A 40 1.29 -2.16 -9.65
CA LEU A 40 2.60 -1.58 -9.91
C LEU A 40 3.64 -2.64 -10.21
N CYS A 41 3.50 -3.82 -9.63
CA CYS A 41 4.48 -4.90 -9.81
C CYS A 41 4.23 -5.73 -11.05
N GLN A 42 3.18 -5.45 -11.79
CA GLN A 42 2.96 -6.15 -13.06
C GLN A 42 3.87 -5.60 -14.15
#